data_bc5cca620f00a36f26f3938847c7230d
#
_entry.id   bc5cca620f00a36f26f3938847c7230d
#
_cell.length_a   1.000
_cell.length_b   1.000
_cell.length_c   1.000
_cell.angle_alpha   90.00
_cell.angle_beta   90.00
_cell.angle_gamma   90.00
#
_symmetry.space_group_name_H-M   'P 1'
#
loop_
_entity.id
_entity.type
_entity.pdbx_description
1 polymer ?
#
loop_
_entity_poly.entity_id
_entity_poly.type
_entity_poly.pdbx_seq_one_letter_code
_entity_poly.pdbx_strand_id
1 'polypeptide(L)'
;VLFRPESGDIIWTNDRFLQLTGQREHLFDAKLSALVPDFDAHWLMEGKSQCPGEVSCAGRHFQVYGHLVRTGGRGGGFLATTYWVDVTELALTRDRFQISRPVVAVLLLDNYEDLLKNLSENDKSNMMAEIDSRIERWVADTGGILRRYQRERYLFIFEQRHLGRFIDSKFDILDAIHQVVNPSGMNASLS
;
A
#
# COMPACT_ATOMS: atom_id res chain seq x y z
N VAL A 1 14.38 14.90 22.23
CA VAL A 1 13.88 16.28 22.28
C VAL A 1 13.16 16.51 23.59
N LEU A 2 13.43 17.61 24.27
CA LEU A 2 12.71 18.10 25.44
C LEU A 2 11.93 19.36 25.05
N PHE A 3 10.64 19.40 25.32
CA PHE A 3 9.77 20.53 24.92
C PHE A 3 8.58 20.71 25.88
N ARG A 4 7.87 21.85 25.79
CA ARG A 4 6.60 22.09 26.47
C ARG A 4 5.46 21.57 25.64
N PRO A 5 4.69 20.56 26.10
CA PRO A 5 3.65 19.95 25.28
C PRO A 5 2.49 20.89 24.97
N GLU A 6 2.20 21.88 25.84
CA GLU A 6 1.10 22.82 25.66
C GLU A 6 1.37 23.84 24.54
N SER A 7 2.63 24.29 24.37
CA SER A 7 3.00 25.31 23.38
C SER A 7 3.81 24.76 22.21
N GLY A 8 4.39 23.56 22.36
CA GLY A 8 5.31 22.97 21.39
C GLY A 8 6.73 23.57 21.43
N ASP A 9 7.03 24.45 22.39
CA ASP A 9 8.32 25.12 22.47
C ASP A 9 9.44 24.16 22.91
N ILE A 10 10.47 24.08 22.08
CA ILE A 10 11.65 23.24 22.33
C ILE A 10 12.49 23.89 23.43
N ILE A 11 12.87 23.09 24.44
CA ILE A 11 13.75 23.50 25.50
C ILE A 11 15.17 22.97 25.24
N TRP A 12 15.27 21.74 24.74
CA TRP A 12 16.54 21.11 24.46
C TRP A 12 16.43 20.03 23.39
N THR A 13 17.47 19.92 22.58
CA THR A 13 17.65 18.84 21.60
C THR A 13 19.08 18.32 21.64
N ASN A 14 19.28 17.11 21.19
CA ASN A 14 20.64 16.58 20.94
C ASN A 14 21.10 16.93 19.51
N ASP A 15 22.40 16.78 19.27
CA ASP A 15 23.02 17.10 17.97
C ASP A 15 22.44 16.27 16.81
N ARG A 16 22.02 15.02 17.07
CA ARG A 16 21.40 14.18 16.04
C ARG A 16 20.07 14.75 15.54
N PHE A 17 19.28 15.32 16.44
CA PHE A 17 18.02 15.95 16.05
C PHE A 17 18.28 17.26 15.30
N LEU A 18 19.31 18.04 15.68
CA LEU A 18 19.73 19.22 14.95
C LEU A 18 20.15 18.88 13.52
N GLN A 19 20.98 17.85 13.36
CA GLN A 19 21.42 17.36 12.05
C GLN A 19 20.24 16.87 11.21
N LEU A 20 19.31 16.13 11.81
CA LEU A 20 18.12 15.61 11.15
C LEU A 20 17.25 16.74 10.59
N THR A 21 17.06 17.82 11.36
CA THR A 21 16.22 18.97 10.98
C THR A 21 16.97 20.04 10.18
N GLY A 22 18.26 19.81 9.87
CA GLY A 22 19.11 20.74 9.13
C GLY A 22 19.49 22.01 9.90
N GLN A 23 19.34 21.97 11.23
CA GLN A 23 19.68 23.11 12.09
C GLN A 23 21.15 23.07 12.55
N ARG A 24 21.77 24.22 12.69
CA ARG A 24 23.18 24.34 13.07
C ARG A 24 23.39 24.76 14.53
N GLU A 25 22.38 25.32 15.16
CA GLU A 25 22.41 25.84 16.51
C GLU A 25 21.31 25.23 17.39
N HIS A 26 21.50 25.29 18.70
CA HIS A 26 20.49 24.84 19.64
C HIS A 26 19.19 25.64 19.50
N LEU A 27 18.09 24.90 19.27
CA LEU A 27 16.76 25.45 19.07
C LEU A 27 16.13 25.78 20.43
N PHE A 28 16.35 26.98 20.92
CA PHE A 28 15.66 27.47 22.11
C PHE A 28 14.40 28.22 21.68
N ASP A 29 13.27 27.88 22.30
CA ASP A 29 11.94 28.47 22.00
C ASP A 29 11.43 28.30 20.54
N ALA A 30 12.10 27.50 19.72
CA ALA A 30 11.55 27.09 18.44
C ALA A 30 10.41 26.10 18.64
N LYS A 31 9.39 26.16 17.78
CA LYS A 31 8.27 25.22 17.84
C LYS A 31 8.61 23.90 17.15
N LEU A 32 8.37 22.80 17.84
CA LEU A 32 8.60 21.46 17.30
C LEU A 32 7.78 21.21 16.02
N SER A 33 6.54 21.71 15.97
CA SER A 33 5.68 21.65 14.78
C SER A 33 6.20 22.42 13.57
N ALA A 34 7.05 23.44 13.76
CA ALA A 34 7.69 24.14 12.66
C ALA A 34 8.82 23.31 12.01
N LEU A 35 9.44 22.42 12.76
CA LEU A 35 10.51 21.55 12.29
C LEU A 35 10.00 20.20 11.78
N VAL A 36 8.94 19.71 12.40
CA VAL A 36 8.30 18.43 12.08
C VAL A 36 6.78 18.65 12.07
N PRO A 37 6.22 19.11 10.93
CA PRO A 37 4.79 19.47 10.84
C PRO A 37 3.84 18.30 11.16
N ASP A 38 4.26 17.07 10.84
CA ASP A 38 3.45 15.86 11.06
C ASP A 38 3.48 15.37 12.52
N PHE A 39 4.25 16.02 13.40
CA PHE A 39 4.32 15.63 14.80
C PHE A 39 3.26 16.33 15.63
N ASP A 40 2.33 15.55 16.18
CA ASP A 40 1.37 15.98 17.20
C ASP A 40 1.73 15.35 18.54
N ALA A 41 1.77 16.18 19.59
CA ALA A 41 2.11 15.75 20.96
C ALA A 41 0.88 15.34 21.80
N HIS A 42 -0.32 15.37 21.23
CA HIS A 42 -1.58 15.13 21.98
C HIS A 42 -1.63 13.77 22.69
N TRP A 43 -1.06 12.73 22.04
CA TRP A 43 -0.98 11.39 22.61
C TRP A 43 -0.22 11.33 23.95
N LEU A 44 0.74 12.22 24.18
CA LEU A 44 1.42 12.33 25.47
C LEU A 44 0.48 12.83 26.57
N MET A 45 -0.39 13.79 26.25
CA MET A 45 -1.38 14.31 27.18
C MET A 45 -2.46 13.27 27.52
N GLU A 46 -2.70 12.32 26.64
CA GLU A 46 -3.57 11.16 26.87
C GLU A 46 -2.90 10.07 27.73
N GLY A 47 -1.65 10.28 28.16
CA GLY A 47 -0.90 9.31 28.97
C GLY A 47 -0.28 8.15 28.17
N LYS A 48 -0.26 8.23 26.85
CA LYS A 48 0.42 7.25 26.02
C LYS A 48 1.93 7.49 26.03
N SER A 49 2.72 6.42 26.01
CA SER A 49 4.19 6.47 25.94
C SER A 49 4.77 6.30 24.54
N GLN A 50 3.91 6.03 23.55
CA GLN A 50 4.28 5.81 22.16
C GLN A 50 3.33 6.58 21.25
N CYS A 51 3.89 7.26 20.24
CA CYS A 51 3.11 7.90 19.17
C CYS A 51 2.31 6.85 18.40
N PRO A 52 1.01 7.05 18.18
CA PRO A 52 0.16 6.07 17.47
C PRO A 52 0.57 5.80 16.04
N GLY A 53 1.22 6.78 15.38
CA GLY A 53 1.69 6.69 14.01
C GLY A 53 3.20 6.88 13.89
N GLU A 54 3.74 6.53 12.74
CA GLU A 54 5.09 6.90 12.35
C GLU A 54 5.12 8.38 11.97
N VAL A 55 6.20 9.06 12.33
CA VAL A 55 6.42 10.48 12.03
C VAL A 55 7.45 10.60 10.91
N SER A 56 7.11 11.33 9.86
CA SER A 56 8.04 11.59 8.76
C SER A 56 8.83 12.88 9.03
N CYS A 57 10.15 12.78 8.92
CA CYS A 57 11.05 13.94 9.06
C CYS A 57 12.24 13.78 8.12
N ALA A 58 12.52 14.79 7.32
CA ALA A 58 13.64 14.83 6.37
C ALA A 58 13.76 13.58 5.48
N GLY A 59 12.63 13.04 5.00
CA GLY A 59 12.59 11.84 4.16
C GLY A 59 12.86 10.52 4.89
N ARG A 60 12.86 10.54 6.22
CA ARG A 60 12.97 9.36 7.07
C ARG A 60 11.71 9.14 7.90
N HIS A 61 11.50 7.91 8.33
CA HIS A 61 10.37 7.50 9.17
C HIS A 61 10.85 7.20 10.58
N PHE A 62 10.15 7.74 11.56
CA PHE A 62 10.49 7.58 12.98
C PHE A 62 9.30 7.05 13.77
N GLN A 63 9.57 6.07 14.62
CA GLN A 63 8.68 5.77 15.73
C GLN A 63 9.08 6.63 16.92
N VAL A 64 8.15 7.43 17.43
CA VAL A 64 8.42 8.36 18.52
C VAL A 64 7.84 7.82 19.81
N TYR A 65 8.68 7.85 20.85
CA TYR A 65 8.29 7.53 22.22
C TYR A 65 8.50 8.75 23.11
N GLY A 66 7.73 8.85 24.18
CA GLY A 66 7.87 9.98 25.08
C GLY A 66 7.22 9.78 26.43
N HIS A 67 7.59 10.66 27.34
CA HIS A 67 7.06 10.73 28.70
C HIS A 67 6.82 12.17 29.10
N LEU A 68 5.78 12.37 29.90
CA LEU A 68 5.50 13.65 30.56
C LEU A 68 6.08 13.64 31.96
N VAL A 69 6.76 14.74 32.31
CA VAL A 69 7.25 15.01 33.65
C VAL A 69 6.58 16.29 34.15
N ARG A 70 5.97 16.23 35.32
CA ARG A 70 5.40 17.40 35.95
C ARG A 70 6.52 18.25 36.57
N THR A 71 6.60 19.50 36.21
CA THR A 71 7.54 20.45 36.83
C THR A 71 7.01 20.87 38.21
N GLY A 72 7.86 20.76 39.22
CA GLY A 72 7.51 21.20 40.59
C GLY A 72 7.49 22.73 40.67
N GLY A 73 6.50 23.27 41.39
CA GLY A 73 6.37 24.72 41.68
C GLY A 73 4.92 25.20 41.68
N ARG A 74 4.68 26.42 42.26
CA ARG A 74 3.36 27.10 42.15
C ARG A 74 3.12 27.51 40.71
N GLY A 75 2.24 26.79 40.00
CA GLY A 75 1.95 26.96 38.59
C GLY A 75 2.67 25.93 37.66
N GLY A 76 3.08 24.78 38.20
CA GLY A 76 3.80 23.75 37.49
C GLY A 76 3.09 23.25 36.21
N GLY A 77 3.79 23.41 35.06
CA GLY A 77 3.41 22.85 33.77
C GLY A 77 3.97 21.43 33.56
N PHE A 78 3.84 20.94 32.34
CA PHE A 78 4.42 19.68 31.95
C PHE A 78 5.65 19.90 31.05
N LEU A 79 6.61 18.99 31.16
CA LEU A 79 7.69 18.83 30.20
C LEU A 79 7.56 17.48 29.53
N ALA A 80 7.69 17.46 28.22
CA ALA A 80 7.70 16.26 27.43
C ALA A 80 9.13 15.92 27.01
N THR A 81 9.56 14.71 27.31
CA THR A 81 10.80 14.13 26.75
C THR A 81 10.43 13.12 25.68
N THR A 82 10.98 13.29 24.46
CA THR A 82 10.79 12.32 23.38
C THR A 82 12.09 11.79 22.86
N TYR A 83 12.08 10.52 22.44
CA TYR A 83 13.15 9.89 21.70
C TYR A 83 12.59 9.29 20.41
N TRP A 84 13.38 9.40 19.36
CA TRP A 84 13.00 9.12 17.99
C TRP A 84 13.83 7.96 17.49
N VAL A 85 13.16 6.86 17.17
CA VAL A 85 13.80 5.66 16.64
C VAL A 85 13.60 5.66 15.13
N ASP A 86 14.70 5.66 14.39
CA ASP A 86 14.67 5.57 12.93
C ASP A 86 14.16 4.17 12.52
N VAL A 87 13.03 4.14 11.86
CA VAL A 87 12.38 2.91 11.35
C VAL A 87 12.27 2.93 9.83
N THR A 88 13.05 3.78 9.15
CA THR A 88 12.97 3.99 7.69
C THR A 88 13.15 2.68 6.93
N GLU A 89 14.16 1.87 7.25
CA GLU A 89 14.37 0.58 6.58
C GLU A 89 13.22 -0.39 6.81
N LEU A 90 12.67 -0.42 8.02
CA LEU A 90 11.51 -1.25 8.36
C LEU A 90 10.28 -0.81 7.59
N ALA A 91 9.99 0.50 7.53
CA ALA A 91 8.90 1.08 6.78
C ALA A 91 9.01 0.74 5.28
N LEU A 92 10.17 1.00 4.68
CA LEU A 92 10.42 0.68 3.27
C LEU A 92 10.31 -0.82 2.97
N THR A 93 10.79 -1.68 3.88
CA THR A 93 10.68 -3.13 3.72
C THR A 93 9.23 -3.60 3.81
N ARG A 94 8.49 -3.05 4.77
CA ARG A 94 7.05 -3.32 4.91
C ARG A 94 6.28 -2.91 3.65
N ASP A 95 6.54 -1.72 3.12
CA ASP A 95 5.89 -1.22 1.92
C ASP A 95 6.23 -2.09 0.69
N ARG A 96 7.50 -2.44 0.51
CA ARG A 96 7.92 -3.39 -0.54
C ARG A 96 7.21 -4.74 -0.39
N PHE A 97 7.15 -5.27 0.81
CA PHE A 97 6.44 -6.52 1.09
C PHE A 97 4.96 -6.43 0.74
N GLN A 98 4.29 -5.33 1.09
CA GLN A 98 2.87 -5.13 0.80
C GLN A 98 2.59 -5.10 -0.71
N ILE A 99 3.39 -4.35 -1.48
CA ILE A 99 3.20 -4.24 -2.94
C ILE A 99 3.60 -5.50 -3.72
N SER A 100 4.48 -6.34 -3.16
CA SER A 100 4.93 -7.60 -3.77
C SER A 100 4.13 -8.83 -3.33
N ARG A 101 3.12 -8.68 -2.46
CA ARG A 101 2.26 -9.79 -2.04
C ARG A 101 1.62 -10.46 -3.25
N PRO A 102 1.62 -11.81 -3.32
CA PRO A 102 0.96 -12.51 -4.40
C PRO A 102 -0.57 -12.37 -4.28
N VAL A 103 -1.18 -12.05 -5.39
CA VAL A 103 -2.63 -12.11 -5.60
C VAL A 103 -2.91 -13.29 -6.52
N VAL A 104 -3.90 -14.07 -6.18
CA VAL A 104 -4.35 -15.21 -6.97
C VAL A 104 -5.73 -14.90 -7.51
N ALA A 105 -5.87 -14.92 -8.82
CA ALA A 105 -7.15 -14.82 -9.52
C ALA A 105 -7.45 -16.15 -10.23
N VAL A 106 -8.70 -16.53 -10.23
CA VAL A 106 -9.21 -17.65 -11.01
C VAL A 106 -10.17 -17.05 -12.03
N LEU A 107 -9.91 -17.32 -13.33
CA LEU A 107 -10.82 -16.92 -14.39
C LEU A 107 -11.54 -18.20 -14.85
N LEU A 108 -12.85 -18.13 -14.93
CA LEU A 108 -13.73 -19.23 -15.31
C LEU A 108 -14.52 -18.87 -16.58
N LEU A 109 -14.43 -19.73 -17.60
CA LEU A 109 -15.30 -19.70 -18.76
C LEU A 109 -16.61 -20.39 -18.39
N ASP A 110 -17.65 -19.60 -18.06
CA ASP A 110 -18.89 -20.10 -17.49
C ASP A 110 -19.69 -20.99 -18.43
N ASN A 111 -19.65 -20.69 -19.71
CA ASN A 111 -20.42 -21.39 -20.74
C ASN A 111 -19.56 -22.21 -21.70
N TYR A 112 -18.41 -22.73 -21.21
CA TYR A 112 -17.43 -23.44 -22.04
C TYR A 112 -18.02 -24.58 -22.88
N GLU A 113 -18.84 -25.45 -22.30
CA GLU A 113 -19.41 -26.61 -23.00
C GLU A 113 -20.41 -26.17 -24.07
N ASP A 114 -21.31 -25.25 -23.74
CA ASP A 114 -22.31 -24.73 -24.68
C ASP A 114 -21.67 -23.93 -25.81
N LEU A 115 -20.62 -23.14 -25.47
CA LEU A 115 -19.88 -22.34 -26.44
C LEU A 115 -19.23 -23.20 -27.53
N LEU A 116 -18.73 -24.37 -27.18
CA LEU A 116 -18.03 -25.29 -28.08
C LEU A 116 -18.93 -26.40 -28.65
N LYS A 117 -20.20 -26.45 -28.25
CA LYS A 117 -21.15 -27.46 -28.70
C LYS A 117 -21.38 -27.34 -30.20
N ASN A 118 -21.35 -28.49 -30.87
CA ASN A 118 -21.61 -28.61 -32.32
C ASN A 118 -20.61 -27.85 -33.24
N LEU A 119 -19.48 -27.40 -32.72
CA LEU A 119 -18.41 -26.81 -33.53
C LEU A 119 -17.50 -27.89 -34.11
N SER A 120 -16.90 -27.61 -35.27
CA SER A 120 -15.81 -28.40 -35.80
C SER A 120 -14.57 -28.29 -34.88
N GLU A 121 -13.67 -29.25 -34.90
CA GLU A 121 -12.43 -29.20 -34.10
C GLU A 121 -11.56 -28.00 -34.44
N ASN A 122 -11.56 -27.55 -35.70
CA ASN A 122 -10.88 -26.33 -36.13
C ASN A 122 -11.50 -25.07 -35.50
N ASP A 123 -12.83 -24.96 -35.50
CA ASP A 123 -13.54 -23.82 -34.93
C ASP A 123 -13.35 -23.76 -33.42
N LYS A 124 -13.39 -24.91 -32.72
CA LYS A 124 -13.06 -25.01 -31.29
C LYS A 124 -11.67 -24.50 -30.99
N SER A 125 -10.68 -24.96 -31.76
CA SER A 125 -9.28 -24.57 -31.59
C SER A 125 -9.08 -23.05 -31.84
N ASN A 126 -9.68 -22.52 -32.89
CA ASN A 126 -9.58 -21.11 -33.23
C ASN A 126 -10.22 -20.23 -32.14
N MET A 127 -11.41 -20.61 -31.68
CA MET A 127 -12.11 -19.90 -30.63
C MET A 127 -11.33 -19.87 -29.30
N MET A 128 -10.79 -21.03 -28.90
CA MET A 128 -9.99 -21.11 -27.71
C MET A 128 -8.68 -20.32 -27.84
N ALA A 129 -8.04 -20.34 -28.99
CA ALA A 129 -6.86 -19.51 -29.28
C ALA A 129 -7.16 -18.01 -29.17
N GLU A 130 -8.33 -17.57 -29.63
CA GLU A 130 -8.73 -16.16 -29.51
C GLU A 130 -8.97 -15.78 -28.03
N ILE A 131 -9.64 -16.63 -27.26
CA ILE A 131 -9.86 -16.42 -25.82
C ILE A 131 -8.51 -16.38 -25.08
N ASP A 132 -7.65 -17.38 -25.32
CA ASP A 132 -6.34 -17.45 -24.70
C ASP A 132 -5.52 -16.19 -25.02
N SER A 133 -5.50 -15.74 -26.29
CA SER A 133 -4.80 -14.54 -26.72
C SER A 133 -5.30 -13.27 -26.03
N ARG A 134 -6.61 -13.12 -25.80
CA ARG A 134 -7.17 -11.96 -25.10
C ARG A 134 -6.78 -11.96 -23.64
N ILE A 135 -6.85 -13.11 -22.95
CA ILE A 135 -6.43 -13.25 -21.56
C ILE A 135 -4.92 -12.97 -21.43
N GLU A 136 -4.09 -13.56 -22.31
CA GLU A 136 -2.63 -13.35 -22.30
C GLU A 136 -2.28 -11.86 -22.46
N ARG A 137 -2.94 -11.17 -23.38
CA ARG A 137 -2.72 -9.71 -23.56
C ARG A 137 -3.14 -8.90 -22.34
N TRP A 138 -4.22 -9.28 -21.68
CA TRP A 138 -4.70 -8.59 -20.50
C TRP A 138 -3.74 -8.69 -19.31
N VAL A 139 -3.06 -9.83 -19.15
CA VAL A 139 -2.11 -10.07 -18.07
C VAL A 139 -0.66 -9.68 -18.40
N ALA A 140 -0.34 -9.41 -19.67
CA ALA A 140 1.04 -9.30 -20.19
C ALA A 140 1.95 -8.35 -19.39
N ASP A 141 1.44 -7.16 -19.03
CA ASP A 141 2.25 -6.12 -18.39
C ASP A 141 2.47 -6.34 -16.87
N THR A 142 1.95 -7.43 -16.31
CA THR A 142 2.04 -7.67 -14.87
C THR A 142 3.28 -8.47 -14.46
N GLY A 143 3.93 -9.14 -15.41
CA GLY A 143 4.96 -10.13 -15.13
C GLY A 143 4.46 -11.33 -14.34
N GLY A 144 3.15 -11.49 -14.21
CA GLY A 144 2.50 -12.58 -13.47
C GLY A 144 2.55 -13.91 -14.23
N ILE A 145 2.13 -14.95 -13.56
CA ILE A 145 2.07 -16.32 -14.10
C ILE A 145 0.63 -16.64 -14.43
N LEU A 146 0.33 -16.86 -15.71
CA LEU A 146 -0.95 -17.37 -16.18
C LEU A 146 -0.81 -18.87 -16.53
N ARG A 147 -1.72 -19.68 -16.04
CA ARG A 147 -1.79 -21.11 -16.36
C ARG A 147 -3.24 -21.56 -16.53
N ARG A 148 -3.53 -22.18 -17.65
CA ARG A 148 -4.77 -22.91 -17.84
C ARG A 148 -4.61 -24.30 -17.19
N TYR A 149 -5.34 -24.61 -16.13
CA TYR A 149 -5.20 -25.84 -15.37
C TYR A 149 -6.39 -26.79 -15.56
N GLN A 150 -7.49 -26.29 -16.09
CA GLN A 150 -8.63 -27.09 -16.56
C GLN A 150 -9.12 -26.52 -17.89
N ARG A 151 -10.06 -27.23 -18.54
CA ARG A 151 -10.57 -26.82 -19.86
C ARG A 151 -11.17 -25.43 -19.88
N GLU A 152 -11.88 -25.08 -18.81
CA GLU A 152 -12.61 -23.84 -18.63
C GLU A 152 -11.97 -22.87 -17.62
N ARG A 153 -10.83 -23.26 -16.96
CA ARG A 153 -10.28 -22.50 -15.83
C ARG A 153 -8.84 -22.10 -16.03
N TYR A 154 -8.57 -20.84 -15.71
CA TYR A 154 -7.23 -20.26 -15.69
C TYR A 154 -6.88 -19.81 -14.28
N LEU A 155 -5.65 -20.07 -13.88
CA LEU A 155 -5.04 -19.56 -12.67
C LEU A 155 -4.10 -18.43 -13.07
N PHE A 156 -4.27 -17.27 -12.47
CA PHE A 156 -3.43 -16.12 -12.67
C PHE A 156 -2.87 -15.65 -11.35
N ILE A 157 -1.54 -15.59 -11.22
CA ILE A 157 -0.82 -15.17 -10.01
C ILE A 157 0.02 -13.95 -10.38
N PHE A 158 -0.18 -12.86 -9.65
CA PHE A 158 0.50 -11.59 -9.90
C PHE A 158 0.73 -10.83 -8.59
N GLU A 159 1.52 -9.75 -8.63
CA GLU A 159 1.79 -8.95 -7.44
C GLU A 159 0.70 -7.92 -7.15
N GLN A 160 0.46 -7.67 -5.86
CA GLN A 160 -0.54 -6.73 -5.33
C GLN A 160 -0.51 -5.36 -6.00
N ARG A 161 0.67 -4.85 -6.40
CA ARG A 161 0.82 -3.55 -7.08
C ARG A 161 0.00 -3.43 -8.37
N HIS A 162 -0.33 -4.53 -9.01
CA HIS A 162 -1.12 -4.55 -10.25
C HIS A 162 -2.63 -4.65 -10.03
N LEU A 163 -3.07 -4.97 -8.80
CA LEU A 163 -4.49 -5.20 -8.50
C LEU A 163 -5.33 -3.93 -8.72
N GLY A 164 -4.81 -2.75 -8.34
CA GLY A 164 -5.51 -1.47 -8.53
C GLY A 164 -5.92 -1.24 -9.98
N ARG A 165 -5.03 -1.51 -10.93
CA ARG A 165 -5.31 -1.39 -12.37
C ARG A 165 -6.54 -2.22 -12.80
N PHE A 166 -6.61 -3.46 -12.33
CA PHE A 166 -7.73 -4.34 -12.68
C PHE A 166 -9.06 -3.90 -12.05
N ILE A 167 -9.02 -3.37 -10.83
CA ILE A 167 -10.19 -2.81 -10.16
C ILE A 167 -10.65 -1.55 -10.87
N ASP A 168 -9.74 -0.65 -11.22
CA ASP A 168 -10.04 0.63 -11.89
C ASP A 168 -10.64 0.41 -13.29
N SER A 169 -10.14 -0.60 -14.03
CA SER A 169 -10.70 -1.02 -15.32
C SER A 169 -11.97 -1.88 -15.17
N LYS A 170 -12.43 -2.15 -13.95
CA LYS A 170 -13.57 -3.03 -13.64
C LYS A 170 -13.45 -4.42 -14.29
N PHE A 171 -12.21 -4.93 -14.34
CA PHE A 171 -11.92 -6.20 -14.99
C PHE A 171 -12.42 -6.26 -16.43
N ASP A 172 -11.99 -5.30 -17.24
CA ASP A 172 -12.38 -5.12 -18.66
C ASP A 172 -12.18 -6.36 -19.56
N ILE A 173 -11.44 -7.34 -19.08
CA ILE A 173 -11.33 -8.67 -19.73
C ILE A 173 -12.69 -9.34 -19.87
N LEU A 174 -13.62 -9.12 -18.95
CA LEU A 174 -14.96 -9.68 -19.01
C LEU A 174 -15.69 -9.21 -20.28
N ASP A 175 -15.64 -7.91 -20.56
CA ASP A 175 -16.21 -7.32 -21.77
C ASP A 175 -15.45 -7.78 -23.03
N ALA A 176 -14.14 -7.84 -22.94
CA ALA A 176 -13.31 -8.31 -24.05
C ALA A 176 -13.62 -9.76 -24.44
N ILE A 177 -13.84 -10.64 -23.46
CA ILE A 177 -14.20 -12.04 -23.73
C ILE A 177 -15.64 -12.13 -24.23
N HIS A 178 -16.55 -11.30 -23.71
CA HIS A 178 -17.94 -11.29 -24.18
C HIS A 178 -18.09 -10.91 -25.67
N GLN A 179 -17.09 -10.24 -26.26
CA GLN A 179 -17.03 -9.95 -27.69
C GLN A 179 -16.62 -11.15 -28.55
N VAL A 180 -16.15 -12.24 -27.96
CA VAL A 180 -15.85 -13.48 -28.70
C VAL A 180 -17.16 -14.23 -28.92
N VAL A 181 -17.51 -14.39 -30.18
CA VAL A 181 -18.80 -14.99 -30.58
C VAL A 181 -18.52 -16.25 -31.40
N ASN A 182 -19.20 -17.33 -31.07
CA ASN A 182 -19.09 -18.56 -31.87
C ASN A 182 -19.89 -18.49 -33.18
N PRO A 183 -19.68 -19.40 -34.15
CA PRO A 183 -20.41 -19.44 -35.43
C PRO A 183 -21.93 -19.52 -35.28
N SER A 184 -22.45 -19.99 -34.15
CA SER A 184 -23.91 -20.03 -33.85
C SER A 184 -24.43 -18.73 -33.22
N GLY A 185 -23.60 -17.71 -33.04
CA GLY A 185 -24.02 -16.42 -32.48
C GLY A 185 -24.01 -16.35 -30.95
N MET A 186 -23.41 -17.33 -30.25
CA MET A 186 -23.26 -17.32 -28.78
C MET A 186 -21.99 -16.61 -28.35
N ASN A 187 -22.11 -15.68 -27.41
CA ASN A 187 -20.98 -14.98 -26.81
C ASN A 187 -20.29 -15.83 -25.76
N ALA A 188 -18.98 -15.72 -25.64
CA ALA A 188 -18.23 -16.28 -24.53
C ALA A 188 -18.53 -15.50 -23.23
N SER A 189 -18.58 -16.19 -22.10
CA SER A 189 -18.80 -15.62 -20.77
C SER A 189 -17.67 -16.00 -19.84
N LEU A 190 -17.09 -15.00 -19.18
CA LEU A 190 -16.00 -15.16 -18.21
C LEU A 190 -16.43 -14.58 -16.86
N SER A 191 -16.06 -15.27 -15.78
CA SER A 191 -16.17 -14.78 -14.40
C SER A 191 -14.89 -14.93 -13.59
#